data_55ebdb6cce2db02532a764a9322fb1e7
#
_entry.id   55ebdb6cce2db02532a764a9322fb1e7
#
_cell.length_a   1.000
_cell.length_b   1.000
_cell.length_c   1.000
_cell.angle_alpha   90.00
_cell.angle_beta   90.00
_cell.angle_gamma   90.00
#
_symmetry.space_group_name_H-M   'P 1'
#
loop_
_entity.id
_entity.type
_entity.pdbx_description
1 polymer ?
#
loop_
_entity_poly.entity_id
_entity_poly.type
_entity_poly.pdbx_seq_one_letter_code
_entity_poly.pdbx_strand_id
1 'polypeptide(L)'
;MHIELIDLLRCPKDHEETWLVAALTAVQDRFVIKAKLGCPVCGVSYSISNGVADLRIQPGDHSPSHTTTDSDDAVRIAALLNLTRPGAVAVLEGDHAAVAQNVSDMTESRIIAINPAAGVEDSETVAAVLCDARIPLASDSVIGVVCESASIIQDVPRVLRNGGRALLPAAAVIPPGLTEITRDDRNVLVESVGTIVELLHSHSL
;
A
#
# COMPACT_ATOMS: atom_id res chain seq x y z
N MET A 1 13.82 3.75 5.71
CA MET A 1 12.90 4.18 4.61
C MET A 1 13.62 5.16 3.71
N HIS A 2 13.70 4.89 2.40
CA HIS A 2 14.27 5.85 1.46
C HIS A 2 13.45 7.14 1.40
N ILE A 3 14.11 8.30 1.31
CA ILE A 3 13.47 9.61 1.44
C ILE A 3 12.34 9.84 0.41
N GLU A 4 12.51 9.34 -0.82
CA GLU A 4 11.50 9.51 -1.87
C GLU A 4 10.20 8.71 -1.62
N LEU A 5 10.26 7.66 -0.79
CA LEU A 5 9.08 6.88 -0.44
C LEU A 5 8.22 7.59 0.62
N ILE A 6 8.78 8.54 1.37
CA ILE A 6 8.04 9.36 2.33
C ILE A 6 7.01 10.25 1.59
N ASP A 7 7.35 10.73 0.40
CA ASP A 7 6.47 11.59 -0.40
C ASP A 7 5.20 10.87 -0.88
N LEU A 8 5.19 9.55 -0.85
CA LEU A 8 4.00 8.75 -1.15
C LEU A 8 3.00 8.75 0.00
N LEU A 9 3.45 8.99 1.24
CA LEU A 9 2.62 8.85 2.44
C LEU A 9 1.60 9.98 2.58
N ARG A 10 0.41 9.59 3.01
CA ARG A 10 -0.72 10.48 3.32
C ARG A 10 -1.19 10.27 4.75
N CYS A 11 -1.79 11.29 5.32
CA CYS A 11 -2.42 11.17 6.63
C CYS A 11 -3.60 10.18 6.56
N PRO A 12 -3.63 9.15 7.42
CA PRO A 12 -4.73 8.19 7.42
C PRO A 12 -5.99 8.67 8.17
N LYS A 13 -5.98 9.87 8.77
CA LYS A 13 -7.15 10.43 9.45
C LYS A 13 -8.24 10.84 8.45
N ASP A 14 -9.47 10.89 8.96
CA ASP A 14 -10.64 11.28 8.18
C ASP A 14 -10.71 12.80 8.05
N HIS A 15 -10.10 13.33 6.99
CA HIS A 15 -10.14 14.71 6.53
C HIS A 15 -9.70 14.74 5.06
N GLU A 16 -9.61 15.92 4.45
CA GLU A 16 -9.09 16.07 3.09
C GLU A 16 -7.68 15.44 2.96
N GLU A 17 -7.45 14.75 1.85
CA GLU A 17 -6.21 14.05 1.62
C GLU A 17 -5.02 15.02 1.60
N THR A 18 -4.00 14.74 2.39
CA THR A 18 -2.83 15.61 2.50
C THR A 18 -1.54 14.84 2.74
N TRP A 19 -0.45 15.41 2.25
CA TRP A 19 0.91 14.92 2.53
C TRP A 19 1.28 15.09 4.00
N LEU A 20 2.18 14.24 4.45
CA LEU A 20 2.81 14.37 5.76
C LEU A 20 4.11 15.19 5.63
N VAL A 21 4.30 16.13 6.53
CA VAL A 21 5.53 16.94 6.60
C VAL A 21 6.55 16.22 7.46
N ALA A 22 7.70 15.85 6.88
CA ALA A 22 8.75 15.12 7.58
C ALA A 22 9.73 16.07 8.28
N ALA A 23 9.87 15.93 9.60
CA ALA A 23 10.95 16.51 10.39
C ALA A 23 12.01 15.43 10.64
N LEU A 24 13.06 15.43 9.82
CA LEU A 24 14.11 14.41 9.83
C LEU A 24 15.00 14.58 11.05
N THR A 25 15.28 13.49 11.78
CA THR A 25 16.13 13.48 12.98
C THR A 25 17.42 12.68 12.75
N ALA A 26 17.35 11.58 12.03
CA ALA A 26 18.51 10.78 11.65
C ALA A 26 18.34 10.25 10.22
N VAL A 27 19.33 10.52 9.37
CA VAL A 27 19.38 10.12 7.95
C VAL A 27 20.75 9.55 7.66
N GLN A 28 20.83 8.46 6.93
CA GLN A 28 22.06 7.85 6.43
C GLN A 28 21.87 7.49 4.96
N ASP A 29 22.73 7.98 4.08
CA ASP A 29 22.73 7.66 2.63
C ASP A 29 21.34 7.75 1.97
N ARG A 30 20.58 8.85 2.23
CA ARG A 30 19.20 9.07 1.79
C ARG A 30 18.15 8.18 2.47
N PHE A 31 18.53 7.32 3.40
CA PHE A 31 17.60 6.55 4.21
C PHE A 31 17.29 7.27 5.51
N VAL A 32 16.03 7.51 5.75
CA VAL A 32 15.52 8.10 6.98
C VAL A 32 15.37 7.01 8.03
N ILE A 33 16.24 7.08 9.04
CA ILE A 33 16.27 6.13 10.16
C ILE A 33 15.29 6.59 11.24
N LYS A 34 15.21 7.92 11.45
CA LYS A 34 14.33 8.51 12.46
C LYS A 34 13.78 9.85 12.01
N ALA A 35 12.47 10.00 12.09
CA ALA A 35 11.78 11.25 11.79
C ALA A 35 10.46 11.36 12.57
N LYS A 36 9.89 12.57 12.56
CA LYS A 36 8.47 12.82 12.85
C LYS A 36 7.76 13.19 11.57
N LEU A 37 6.58 12.63 11.35
CA LEU A 37 5.71 12.94 10.22
C LEU A 37 4.49 13.68 10.75
N GLY A 38 4.35 14.96 10.45
CA GLY A 38 3.25 15.80 10.92
C GLY A 38 2.19 16.00 9.84
N CYS A 39 0.92 15.86 10.20
CA CYS A 39 -0.18 16.25 9.33
C CYS A 39 -0.46 17.76 9.47
N PRO A 40 -0.38 18.56 8.40
CA PRO A 40 -0.65 20.00 8.48
C PRO A 40 -2.13 20.34 8.69
N VAL A 41 -3.04 19.40 8.42
CA VAL A 41 -4.50 19.60 8.55
C VAL A 41 -4.98 19.29 9.97
N CYS A 42 -4.71 18.09 10.49
CA CYS A 42 -5.21 17.71 11.81
C CYS A 42 -4.19 17.80 12.95
N GLY A 43 -2.94 18.18 12.65
CA GLY A 43 -1.88 18.34 13.65
C GLY A 43 -1.35 17.05 14.28
N VAL A 44 -1.86 15.87 13.88
CA VAL A 44 -1.37 14.60 14.40
C VAL A 44 0.08 14.37 13.96
N SER A 45 0.87 13.72 14.81
CA SER A 45 2.24 13.34 14.52
C SER A 45 2.41 11.83 14.59
N TYR A 46 3.10 11.31 13.59
CA TYR A 46 3.52 9.92 13.47
C TYR A 46 5.04 9.84 13.56
N SER A 47 5.60 8.64 13.62
CA SER A 47 7.05 8.46 13.73
C SER A 47 7.60 7.55 12.64
N ILE A 48 8.84 7.84 12.21
CA ILE A 48 9.70 6.85 11.58
C ILE A 48 10.73 6.43 12.64
N SER A 49 10.83 5.13 12.86
CA SER A 49 11.79 4.53 13.78
C SER A 49 12.45 3.32 13.12
N ASN A 50 13.78 3.29 13.08
CA ASN A 50 14.55 2.25 12.38
C ASN A 50 14.09 2.04 10.92
N GLY A 51 13.76 3.13 10.22
CA GLY A 51 13.30 3.08 8.83
C GLY A 51 11.80 2.75 8.66
N VAL A 52 11.12 2.27 9.68
CA VAL A 52 9.69 1.91 9.61
C VAL A 52 8.82 3.11 9.97
N ALA A 53 7.88 3.46 9.10
CA ALA A 53 6.90 4.50 9.39
C ALA A 53 5.69 3.91 10.13
N ASP A 54 5.43 4.40 11.34
CA ASP A 54 4.25 3.99 12.12
C ASP A 54 3.18 5.08 12.05
N LEU A 55 2.14 4.81 11.26
CA LEU A 55 0.99 5.70 11.03
C LEU A 55 -0.28 5.22 11.75
N ARG A 56 -0.16 4.29 12.68
CA ARG A 56 -1.28 3.84 13.50
C ARG A 56 -1.72 4.95 14.45
N ILE A 57 -3.01 4.99 14.75
CA ILE A 57 -3.59 5.96 15.70
C ILE A 57 -3.17 5.63 17.11
N GLN A 58 -3.11 4.35 17.44
CA GLN A 58 -2.62 3.83 18.72
C GLN A 58 -1.51 2.82 18.41
N PRO A 59 -0.24 3.23 18.57
CA PRO A 59 0.86 2.30 18.42
C PRO A 59 0.70 1.16 19.43
N GLY A 60 0.54 -0.05 18.92
CA GLY A 60 0.54 -1.29 19.70
C GLY A 60 1.80 -2.09 19.40
N ASP A 61 2.05 -3.14 20.16
CA ASP A 61 3.12 -4.06 19.84
C ASP A 61 2.83 -4.73 18.50
N HIS A 62 3.69 -4.48 17.52
CA HIS A 62 3.71 -5.20 16.27
C HIS A 62 4.76 -6.30 16.43
N SER A 63 4.31 -7.51 16.72
CA SER A 63 5.19 -8.68 16.75
C SER A 63 5.17 -9.33 15.39
N PRO A 64 6.28 -9.24 14.63
CA PRO A 64 6.37 -9.93 13.35
C PRO A 64 6.25 -11.44 13.57
N SER A 65 5.38 -12.11 12.83
CA SER A 65 5.34 -13.56 12.75
C SER A 65 6.33 -14.02 11.67
N HIS A 66 6.94 -15.19 11.88
CA HIS A 66 7.86 -15.73 10.88
C HIS A 66 7.08 -16.58 9.87
N THR A 67 6.96 -16.10 8.67
CA THR A 67 6.43 -16.89 7.55
C THR A 67 7.53 -17.08 6.51
N THR A 68 7.71 -18.31 6.07
CA THR A 68 8.56 -18.62 4.93
C THR A 68 7.74 -18.43 3.65
N THR A 69 8.03 -17.38 2.92
CA THR A 69 7.40 -17.12 1.63
C THR A 69 8.32 -17.62 0.51
N ASP A 70 7.77 -18.31 -0.46
CA ASP A 70 8.53 -18.86 -1.60
C ASP A 70 8.80 -17.77 -2.64
N SER A 71 9.94 -17.85 -3.32
CA SER A 71 10.30 -16.98 -4.45
C SER A 71 9.26 -17.05 -5.59
N ASP A 72 8.59 -18.18 -5.76
CA ASP A 72 7.54 -18.38 -6.77
C ASP A 72 6.32 -17.48 -6.51
N ASP A 73 6.07 -17.10 -5.25
CA ASP A 73 5.02 -16.14 -4.89
C ASP A 73 5.30 -14.74 -5.46
N ALA A 74 6.54 -14.31 -5.54
CA ALA A 74 6.89 -13.02 -6.12
C ALA A 74 6.52 -12.95 -7.61
N VAL A 75 6.84 -13.99 -8.38
CA VAL A 75 6.49 -14.10 -9.81
C VAL A 75 4.97 -14.11 -9.98
N ARG A 76 4.28 -14.91 -9.17
CA ARG A 76 2.82 -15.00 -9.17
C ARG A 76 2.17 -13.65 -8.88
N ILE A 77 2.60 -12.95 -7.85
CA ILE A 77 2.09 -11.63 -7.47
C ILE A 77 2.32 -10.62 -8.60
N ALA A 78 3.55 -10.53 -9.13
CA ALA A 78 3.89 -9.61 -10.22
C ALA A 78 2.99 -9.83 -11.46
N ALA A 79 2.75 -11.09 -11.82
CA ALA A 79 1.92 -11.47 -12.96
C ALA A 79 0.44 -11.17 -12.73
N LEU A 80 -0.14 -11.56 -11.58
CA LEU A 80 -1.55 -11.35 -11.27
C LEU A 80 -1.90 -9.86 -11.14
N LEU A 81 -1.03 -9.08 -10.50
CA LEU A 81 -1.22 -7.63 -10.38
C LEU A 81 -0.85 -6.87 -11.67
N ASN A 82 -0.32 -7.55 -12.69
CA ASN A 82 0.11 -6.93 -13.96
C ASN A 82 1.09 -5.76 -13.75
N LEU A 83 2.13 -5.98 -12.91
CA LEU A 83 3.13 -4.97 -12.59
C LEU A 83 4.13 -4.79 -13.74
N THR A 84 3.71 -4.11 -14.79
CA THR A 84 4.49 -3.93 -16.03
C THR A 84 5.04 -2.52 -16.23
N ARG A 85 4.79 -1.61 -15.30
CA ARG A 85 5.21 -0.20 -15.39
C ARG A 85 6.29 0.10 -14.37
N PRO A 86 7.54 0.38 -14.79
CA PRO A 86 8.58 0.83 -13.89
C PRO A 86 8.17 2.05 -13.05
N GLY A 87 8.56 2.09 -11.80
CA GLY A 87 8.24 3.18 -10.87
C GLY A 87 6.79 3.23 -10.39
N ALA A 88 5.93 2.31 -10.84
CA ALA A 88 4.56 2.22 -10.32
C ALA A 88 4.57 1.79 -8.84
N VAL A 89 3.52 2.16 -8.11
CA VAL A 89 3.39 1.83 -6.69
C VAL A 89 2.49 0.61 -6.52
N ALA A 90 2.95 -0.38 -5.74
CA ALA A 90 2.15 -1.51 -5.30
C ALA A 90 2.24 -1.67 -3.77
N VAL A 91 1.23 -2.33 -3.19
CA VAL A 91 1.12 -2.60 -1.76
C VAL A 91 1.12 -4.10 -1.52
N LEU A 92 1.97 -4.56 -0.61
CA LEU A 92 1.98 -5.92 -0.11
C LEU A 92 1.77 -5.90 1.41
N GLU A 93 0.72 -6.56 1.90
CA GLU A 93 0.40 -6.61 3.33
C GLU A 93 0.79 -7.93 3.97
N GLY A 94 1.14 -7.86 5.24
CA GLY A 94 1.31 -9.03 6.10
C GLY A 94 2.45 -9.94 5.64
N ASP A 95 2.14 -11.21 5.47
CA ASP A 95 3.08 -12.24 5.05
C ASP A 95 3.57 -12.02 3.61
N HIS A 96 2.73 -11.47 2.74
CA HIS A 96 3.12 -11.15 1.35
C HIS A 96 4.22 -10.09 1.25
N ALA A 97 4.40 -9.28 2.27
CA ALA A 97 5.50 -8.32 2.34
C ALA A 97 6.89 -8.95 2.33
N ALA A 98 7.01 -10.23 2.68
CA ALA A 98 8.29 -10.95 2.68
C ALA A 98 8.93 -11.05 1.28
N VAL A 99 8.14 -10.99 0.21
CA VAL A 99 8.66 -10.98 -1.18
C VAL A 99 8.74 -9.60 -1.81
N ALA A 100 8.58 -8.53 -1.02
CA ALA A 100 8.52 -7.15 -1.53
C ALA A 100 9.75 -6.78 -2.37
N GLN A 101 10.97 -7.12 -1.92
CA GLN A 101 12.19 -6.84 -2.66
C GLN A 101 12.24 -7.63 -3.97
N ASN A 102 11.90 -8.93 -3.95
CA ASN A 102 11.89 -9.76 -5.14
C ASN A 102 10.90 -9.24 -6.21
N VAL A 103 9.70 -8.82 -5.78
CA VAL A 103 8.71 -8.19 -6.69
C VAL A 103 9.26 -6.89 -7.26
N SER A 104 9.87 -6.05 -6.40
CA SER A 104 10.46 -4.78 -6.83
C SER A 104 11.57 -4.98 -7.86
N ASP A 105 12.51 -5.90 -7.61
CA ASP A 105 13.65 -6.18 -8.48
C ASP A 105 13.22 -6.68 -9.86
N MET A 106 12.13 -7.46 -9.93
CA MET A 106 11.60 -7.99 -11.19
C MET A 106 10.79 -6.98 -11.99
N THR A 107 10.14 -6.04 -11.32
CA THR A 107 9.13 -5.17 -11.96
C THR A 107 9.52 -3.70 -11.99
N GLU A 108 10.63 -3.34 -11.30
CA GLU A 108 11.05 -1.96 -11.06
C GLU A 108 9.93 -1.12 -10.41
N SER A 109 8.99 -1.78 -9.69
CA SER A 109 7.91 -1.12 -8.97
C SER A 109 8.37 -0.71 -7.57
N ARG A 110 7.77 0.37 -7.05
CA ARG A 110 7.92 0.78 -5.65
C ARG A 110 6.94 0.00 -4.79
N ILE A 111 7.43 -0.71 -3.78
CA ILE A 111 6.59 -1.55 -2.93
C ILE A 111 6.47 -0.92 -1.54
N ILE A 112 5.23 -0.70 -1.13
CA ILE A 112 4.91 -0.33 0.25
C ILE A 112 4.46 -1.59 0.98
N ALA A 113 5.31 -2.09 1.85
CA ALA A 113 5.05 -3.24 2.71
C ALA A 113 4.22 -2.78 3.93
N ILE A 114 2.93 -3.11 3.94
CA ILE A 114 2.01 -2.71 5.01
C ILE A 114 1.93 -3.81 6.06
N ASN A 115 2.12 -3.43 7.33
CA ASN A 115 2.05 -4.33 8.48
C ASN A 115 2.82 -5.64 8.24
N PRO A 116 4.08 -5.59 7.78
CA PRO A 116 4.80 -6.79 7.39
C PRO A 116 4.93 -7.73 8.58
N ALA A 117 4.67 -9.02 8.35
CA ALA A 117 4.77 -10.07 9.38
C ALA A 117 6.21 -10.35 9.81
N ALA A 118 7.21 -10.06 8.95
CA ALA A 118 8.63 -10.15 9.24
C ALA A 118 9.32 -8.83 8.94
N GLY A 119 10.56 -8.67 9.40
CA GLY A 119 11.37 -7.50 9.06
C GLY A 119 11.57 -7.41 7.54
N VAL A 120 11.19 -6.29 6.98
CA VAL A 120 11.43 -5.94 5.58
C VAL A 120 12.62 -4.99 5.54
N GLU A 121 13.64 -5.33 4.75
CA GLU A 121 14.79 -4.46 4.56
C GLU A 121 14.41 -3.25 3.71
N ASP A 122 14.79 -2.06 4.19
CA ASP A 122 14.60 -0.83 3.43
C ASP A 122 15.49 -0.80 2.19
N SER A 123 14.91 -0.46 1.05
CA SER A 123 15.65 -0.17 -0.19
C SER A 123 15.15 1.14 -0.82
N GLU A 124 15.71 1.52 -1.95
CA GLU A 124 15.24 2.70 -2.69
C GLU A 124 13.80 2.53 -3.18
N THR A 125 13.35 1.30 -3.32
CA THR A 125 12.06 0.94 -3.89
C THR A 125 11.12 0.23 -2.94
N VAL A 126 11.59 -0.20 -1.76
CA VAL A 126 10.78 -0.90 -0.75
C VAL A 126 10.79 -0.16 0.57
N ALA A 127 9.63 0.03 1.18
CA ALA A 127 9.49 0.65 2.49
C ALA A 127 8.43 -0.05 3.35
N ALA A 128 8.73 -0.22 4.64
CA ALA A 128 7.80 -0.77 5.62
C ALA A 128 6.98 0.35 6.27
N VAL A 129 5.66 0.13 6.35
CA VAL A 129 4.69 1.06 6.93
C VAL A 129 3.71 0.29 7.81
N LEU A 130 3.48 0.79 9.03
CA LEU A 130 2.44 0.29 9.92
C LEU A 130 1.24 1.22 9.85
N CYS A 131 0.06 0.66 9.63
CA CYS A 131 -1.19 1.41 9.61
C CYS A 131 -2.35 0.58 10.19
N ASP A 132 -3.44 1.26 10.52
CA ASP A 132 -4.71 0.62 10.90
C ASP A 132 -5.50 0.20 9.64
N ALA A 133 -6.77 0.59 9.55
CA ALA A 133 -7.65 0.21 8.45
C ALA A 133 -7.43 1.02 7.15
N ARG A 134 -6.82 2.22 7.24
CA ARG A 134 -6.65 3.09 6.08
C ARG A 134 -5.23 3.00 5.55
N ILE A 135 -5.09 2.64 4.30
CA ILE A 135 -3.80 2.61 3.58
C ILE A 135 -3.30 4.06 3.45
N PRO A 136 -2.11 4.40 4.00
CA PRO A 136 -1.65 5.79 4.05
C PRO A 136 -1.03 6.25 2.72
N LEU A 137 -1.73 6.03 1.63
CA LEU A 137 -1.36 6.43 0.26
C LEU A 137 -2.49 7.24 -0.37
N ALA A 138 -2.15 7.99 -1.41
CA ALA A 138 -3.11 8.80 -2.15
C ALA A 138 -4.17 7.93 -2.84
N SER A 139 -5.34 8.51 -3.03
CA SER A 139 -6.38 7.93 -3.88
C SER A 139 -5.85 7.75 -5.31
N ASP A 140 -6.30 6.71 -6.00
CA ASP A 140 -5.96 6.40 -7.39
C ASP A 140 -4.43 6.37 -7.68
N SER A 141 -3.60 6.03 -6.69
CA SER A 141 -2.13 6.07 -6.82
C SER A 141 -1.48 4.71 -7.00
N VAL A 142 -2.16 3.62 -6.64
CA VAL A 142 -1.61 2.27 -6.57
C VAL A 142 -2.11 1.44 -7.74
N ILE A 143 -1.22 0.66 -8.38
CA ILE A 143 -1.59 -0.23 -9.49
C ILE A 143 -1.86 -1.66 -9.05
N GLY A 144 -1.36 -2.06 -7.89
CA GLY A 144 -1.51 -3.42 -7.38
C GLY A 144 -1.55 -3.46 -5.86
N VAL A 145 -2.43 -4.29 -5.30
CA VAL A 145 -2.55 -4.52 -3.86
C VAL A 145 -2.66 -6.01 -3.60
N VAL A 146 -1.89 -6.53 -2.65
CA VAL A 146 -2.12 -7.84 -2.04
C VAL A 146 -2.40 -7.61 -0.57
N CYS A 147 -3.56 -8.02 -0.08
CA CYS A 147 -3.89 -7.87 1.33
C CYS A 147 -4.80 -8.98 1.84
N GLU A 148 -4.75 -9.20 3.15
CA GLU A 148 -5.47 -10.26 3.86
C GLU A 148 -6.42 -9.70 4.92
N SER A 149 -6.07 -8.57 5.52
CA SER A 149 -6.84 -7.97 6.61
C SER A 149 -8.15 -7.39 6.12
N ALA A 150 -9.27 -7.82 6.70
CA ALA A 150 -10.60 -7.35 6.33
C ALA A 150 -10.74 -5.82 6.42
N SER A 151 -10.05 -5.17 7.37
CA SER A 151 -10.05 -3.71 7.53
C SER A 151 -9.33 -3.00 6.38
N ILE A 152 -8.18 -3.53 5.93
CA ILE A 152 -7.41 -2.99 4.81
C ILE A 152 -8.16 -3.18 3.50
N ILE A 153 -8.80 -4.35 3.31
CA ILE A 153 -9.59 -4.67 2.10
C ILE A 153 -10.63 -3.59 1.80
N GLN A 154 -11.26 -3.01 2.83
CA GLN A 154 -12.28 -1.97 2.64
C GLN A 154 -11.73 -0.66 2.05
N ASP A 155 -10.43 -0.38 2.22
CA ASP A 155 -9.79 0.83 1.70
C ASP A 155 -9.13 0.62 0.32
N VAL A 156 -9.03 -0.62 -0.16
CA VAL A 156 -8.42 -0.96 -1.46
C VAL A 156 -9.04 -0.18 -2.63
N PRO A 157 -10.38 -0.05 -2.76
CA PRO A 157 -10.98 0.70 -3.88
C PRO A 157 -10.52 2.15 -3.97
N ARG A 158 -10.23 2.78 -2.84
CA ARG A 158 -9.78 4.18 -2.80
C ARG A 158 -8.38 4.36 -3.39
N VAL A 159 -7.45 3.47 -3.03
CA VAL A 159 -6.04 3.62 -3.44
C VAL A 159 -5.76 3.07 -4.82
N LEU A 160 -6.54 2.08 -5.28
CA LEU A 160 -6.36 1.49 -6.60
C LEU A 160 -6.79 2.48 -7.69
N ARG A 161 -5.89 2.72 -8.63
CA ARG A 161 -6.22 3.41 -9.87
C ARG A 161 -7.15 2.57 -10.75
N ASN A 162 -7.84 3.22 -11.67
CA ASN A 162 -8.64 2.53 -12.67
C ASN A 162 -7.80 1.49 -13.44
N GLY A 163 -8.28 0.26 -13.55
CA GLY A 163 -7.56 -0.89 -14.12
C GLY A 163 -6.46 -1.45 -13.21
N GLY A 164 -6.30 -0.92 -12.00
CA GLY A 164 -5.44 -1.53 -10.97
C GLY A 164 -6.06 -2.81 -10.42
N ARG A 165 -5.23 -3.75 -9.96
CA ARG A 165 -5.67 -5.08 -9.52
C ARG A 165 -5.37 -5.32 -8.05
N ALA A 166 -6.25 -6.08 -7.40
CA ALA A 166 -5.96 -6.57 -6.06
C ALA A 166 -6.14 -8.08 -5.97
N LEU A 167 -5.27 -8.70 -5.18
CA LEU A 167 -5.34 -10.09 -4.77
C LEU A 167 -5.80 -10.14 -3.32
N LEU A 168 -6.97 -10.71 -3.07
CA LEU A 168 -7.62 -10.77 -1.78
C LEU A 168 -7.86 -12.24 -1.41
N PRO A 169 -8.08 -12.58 -0.12
CA PRO A 169 -8.49 -13.94 0.26
C PRO A 169 -9.77 -14.39 -0.46
N ALA A 170 -9.86 -15.66 -0.82
CA ALA A 170 -11.02 -16.20 -1.53
C ALA A 170 -12.36 -15.96 -0.79
N ALA A 171 -12.33 -15.93 0.53
CA ALA A 171 -13.50 -15.69 1.38
C ALA A 171 -13.83 -14.20 1.57
N ALA A 172 -13.01 -13.28 1.03
CA ALA A 172 -13.23 -11.86 1.20
C ALA A 172 -14.52 -11.39 0.52
N VAL A 173 -15.22 -10.49 1.20
CA VAL A 173 -16.30 -9.71 0.59
C VAL A 173 -15.67 -8.64 -0.28
N ILE A 174 -15.97 -8.66 -1.57
CA ILE A 174 -15.42 -7.71 -2.53
C ILE A 174 -16.07 -6.34 -2.28
N PRO A 175 -15.27 -5.30 -1.96
CA PRO A 175 -15.81 -3.96 -1.77
C PRO A 175 -16.42 -3.39 -3.05
N PRO A 176 -17.39 -2.45 -2.93
CA PRO A 176 -17.90 -1.70 -4.08
C PRO A 176 -16.77 -0.98 -4.85
N GLY A 177 -16.87 -0.95 -6.19
CA GLY A 177 -15.84 -0.36 -7.06
C GLY A 177 -14.77 -1.34 -7.54
N LEU A 178 -14.81 -2.59 -7.06
CA LEU A 178 -14.00 -3.69 -7.56
C LEU A 178 -14.86 -4.75 -8.24
N THR A 179 -14.33 -5.32 -9.32
CA THR A 179 -14.97 -6.42 -10.06
C THR A 179 -14.08 -7.65 -10.03
N GLU A 180 -14.66 -8.80 -9.76
CA GLU A 180 -13.97 -10.09 -9.78
C GLU A 180 -13.53 -10.45 -11.21
N ILE A 181 -12.24 -10.77 -11.37
CA ILE A 181 -11.68 -11.31 -12.61
C ILE A 181 -11.70 -12.84 -12.53
N THR A 182 -11.18 -13.40 -11.46
CA THR A 182 -11.10 -14.84 -11.23
C THR A 182 -10.94 -15.15 -9.75
N ARG A 183 -11.28 -16.37 -9.37
CA ARG A 183 -11.18 -16.89 -8.00
C ARG A 183 -10.66 -18.31 -8.00
N ASP A 184 -9.77 -18.62 -7.09
CA ASP A 184 -9.36 -19.97 -6.75
C ASP A 184 -9.75 -20.29 -5.28
N ASP A 185 -9.28 -21.40 -4.73
CA ASP A 185 -9.55 -21.84 -3.36
C ASP A 185 -8.84 -21.01 -2.29
N ARG A 186 -7.84 -20.20 -2.65
CA ARG A 186 -7.07 -19.34 -1.74
C ARG A 186 -7.36 -17.87 -1.92
N ASN A 187 -7.49 -17.41 -3.17
CA ASN A 187 -7.53 -15.99 -3.49
C ASN A 187 -8.63 -15.65 -4.50
N VAL A 188 -9.03 -14.39 -4.46
CA VAL A 188 -9.80 -13.74 -5.52
C VAL A 188 -8.99 -12.60 -6.10
N LEU A 189 -8.85 -12.57 -7.42
CA LEU A 189 -8.28 -11.47 -8.17
C LEU A 189 -9.40 -10.53 -8.60
N VAL A 190 -9.26 -9.26 -8.24
CA VAL A 190 -10.23 -8.21 -8.59
C VAL A 190 -9.54 -7.06 -9.32
N GLU A 191 -10.32 -6.30 -10.09
CA GLU A 191 -9.84 -5.10 -10.80
C GLU A 191 -10.72 -3.91 -10.45
N SER A 192 -10.09 -2.74 -10.28
CA SER A 192 -10.81 -1.48 -10.11
C SER A 192 -11.44 -1.05 -11.42
N VAL A 193 -12.75 -0.96 -11.43
CA VAL A 193 -13.52 -0.33 -12.52
C VAL A 193 -13.75 1.11 -12.15
N GLY A 194 -13.08 2.03 -12.83
CA GLY A 194 -13.26 3.46 -12.61
C GLY A 194 -14.73 3.83 -12.66
N THR A 195 -15.14 4.75 -11.79
CA THR A 195 -16.49 5.31 -11.84
C THR A 195 -16.67 5.97 -13.20
N ILE A 196 -17.54 5.41 -14.04
CA ILE A 196 -17.99 6.08 -15.27
C ILE A 196 -18.82 7.27 -14.80
N VAL A 197 -18.24 8.45 -14.80
CA VAL A 197 -19.01 9.69 -14.69
C VAL A 197 -19.78 9.84 -16.00
N GLU A 198 -21.04 9.40 -16.05
CA GLU A 198 -21.94 9.74 -17.13
C GLU A 198 -22.09 11.27 -17.13
N LEU A 199 -21.38 11.94 -18.05
CA LEU A 199 -21.65 13.32 -18.40
C LEU A 199 -23.01 13.34 -19.08
N LEU A 200 -24.07 13.47 -18.29
CA LEU A 200 -25.40 13.80 -18.80
C LEU A 200 -25.29 15.19 -19.43
N HIS A 201 -25.04 15.22 -20.73
CA HIS A 201 -25.26 16.40 -21.55
C HIS A 201 -26.77 16.65 -21.58
N SER A 202 -27.27 17.45 -20.65
CA SER A 202 -28.59 18.05 -20.79
C SER A 202 -28.54 19.04 -21.94
N HIS A 203 -28.83 18.59 -23.15
CA HIS A 203 -29.25 19.47 -24.23
C HIS A 203 -30.65 19.90 -23.90
N SER A 204 -30.79 21.07 -23.27
CA SER A 204 -32.05 21.80 -23.27
C SER A 204 -32.11 22.60 -24.57
N LEU A 205 -33.07 22.28 -25.39
CA LEU A 205 -33.57 23.08 -26.51
C LEU A 205 -34.33 24.29 -26.01
#